data_61c2dc57a4794a5c87312aeb44fe4fd2
#
_entry.id   61c2dc57a4794a5c87312aeb44fe4fd2
#
_cell.length_a   1.000
_cell.length_b   1.000
_cell.length_c   1.000
_cell.angle_alpha   90.00
_cell.angle_beta   90.00
_cell.angle_gamma   90.00
#
_symmetry.space_group_name_H-M   'P 1'
#
loop_
_entity.id
_entity.type
_entity.pdbx_description
1 polymer ?
#
loop_
_entity_poly.entity_id
_entity_poly.type
_entity_poly.pdbx_seq_one_letter_code
_entity_poly.pdbx_strand_id
1 'polypeptide(L)'
;MSTKKYIQNREGLPNWSNPISHAVVANNMCFVSGQLSVNRKGEFVLGSILEETERAFGNFFAVIEKSGFTKEDIVFIDIAFNDLKDQPIVDQLYSEYFEENKRPARTVYQVESLPFGGKIKIMGTAVKDKLELLQERT
;
A
#
# COMPACT_ATOMS: atom_id res chain seq x y z
N MET A 1 -21.13 -13.15 -13.91
CA MET A 1 -20.63 -13.11 -12.53
C MET A 1 -19.39 -12.22 -12.44
N SER A 2 -19.27 -11.49 -11.35
CA SER A 2 -18.11 -10.63 -11.14
C SER A 2 -16.88 -11.48 -10.79
N THR A 3 -15.73 -11.13 -11.38
CA THR A 3 -14.44 -11.73 -11.04
C THR A 3 -13.71 -10.94 -9.96
N LYS A 4 -14.32 -9.86 -9.46
CA LYS A 4 -13.70 -9.01 -8.46
C LYS A 4 -13.68 -9.67 -7.09
N LYS A 5 -12.56 -9.52 -6.39
CA LYS A 5 -12.43 -9.93 -4.99
C LYS A 5 -12.23 -8.68 -4.14
N TYR A 6 -13.02 -8.57 -3.10
CA TYR A 6 -12.95 -7.44 -2.17
C TYR A 6 -12.20 -7.89 -0.92
N ILE A 7 -11.04 -7.31 -0.68
CA ILE A 7 -10.19 -7.68 0.47
C ILE A 7 -10.62 -6.84 1.67
N GLN A 8 -11.38 -7.48 2.55
CA GLN A 8 -11.93 -6.86 3.75
C GLN A 8 -10.99 -7.08 4.94
N ASN A 9 -11.44 -6.64 6.14
CA ASN A 9 -10.71 -6.89 7.36
C ASN A 9 -10.48 -8.40 7.52
N ARG A 10 -9.25 -8.75 7.86
CA ARG A 10 -8.85 -10.13 8.11
C ARG A 10 -7.57 -10.14 8.94
N GLU A 11 -7.22 -11.31 9.45
CA GLU A 11 -5.99 -11.47 10.22
C GLU A 11 -4.78 -10.97 9.43
N GLY A 12 -3.92 -10.21 10.08
CA GLY A 12 -2.73 -9.65 9.48
C GLY A 12 -2.91 -8.29 8.83
N LEU A 13 -4.14 -7.76 8.79
CA LEU A 13 -4.44 -6.43 8.27
C LEU A 13 -5.05 -5.55 9.35
N PRO A 14 -4.92 -4.21 9.24
CA PRO A 14 -5.62 -3.31 10.16
C PRO A 14 -7.12 -3.56 10.15
N ASN A 15 -7.74 -3.51 11.31
CA ASN A 15 -9.18 -3.69 11.43
C ASN A 15 -9.86 -2.33 11.30
N TRP A 16 -10.37 -2.02 10.11
CA TRP A 16 -10.99 -0.74 9.82
C TRP A 16 -12.48 -0.76 10.01
N SER A 17 -13.02 0.35 10.55
CA SER A 17 -14.45 0.58 10.62
C SER A 17 -14.94 1.44 9.45
N ASN A 18 -14.05 1.97 8.63
CA ASN A 18 -14.38 2.78 7.46
C ASN A 18 -15.14 1.95 6.42
N PRO A 19 -16.04 2.56 5.65
CA PRO A 19 -16.82 1.83 4.63
C PRO A 19 -16.01 1.61 3.34
N ILE A 20 -14.85 0.97 3.45
CA ILE A 20 -13.95 0.70 2.32
C ILE A 20 -13.34 -0.69 2.46
N SER A 21 -12.92 -1.24 1.34
CA SER A 21 -12.07 -2.44 1.32
C SER A 21 -10.62 -2.04 1.44
N HIS A 22 -9.76 -2.93 1.94
CA HIS A 22 -8.30 -2.73 1.91
C HIS A 22 -7.79 -2.75 0.48
N ALA A 23 -8.36 -3.61 -0.35
CA ALA A 23 -8.01 -3.69 -1.75
C ALA A 23 -9.15 -4.31 -2.54
N VAL A 24 -9.13 -4.10 -3.85
CA VAL A 24 -10.00 -4.81 -4.79
C VAL A 24 -9.10 -5.47 -5.83
N VAL A 25 -9.27 -6.78 -5.99
CA VAL A 25 -8.59 -7.53 -7.04
C VAL A 25 -9.56 -7.68 -8.22
N ALA A 26 -9.13 -7.26 -9.40
CA ALA A 26 -9.91 -7.35 -10.62
C ALA A 26 -9.00 -7.94 -11.70
N ASN A 27 -9.38 -9.10 -12.23
CA ASN A 27 -8.55 -9.84 -13.20
C ASN A 27 -7.15 -10.09 -12.62
N ASN A 28 -6.11 -9.53 -13.24
CA ASN A 28 -4.72 -9.68 -12.80
C ASN A 28 -4.20 -8.43 -12.08
N MET A 29 -5.11 -7.55 -11.61
CA MET A 29 -4.74 -6.28 -10.98
C MET A 29 -5.24 -6.21 -9.55
N CYS A 30 -4.47 -5.53 -8.71
CA CYS A 30 -4.83 -5.28 -7.32
C CYS A 30 -4.74 -3.78 -7.05
N PHE A 31 -5.85 -3.20 -6.62
CA PHE A 31 -5.94 -1.78 -6.30
C PHE A 31 -6.01 -1.64 -4.78
N VAL A 32 -4.98 -1.05 -4.18
CA VAL A 32 -4.85 -0.97 -2.72
C VAL A 32 -5.30 0.40 -2.23
N SER A 33 -6.18 0.41 -1.24
CA SER A 33 -6.63 1.64 -0.57
C SER A 33 -5.47 2.31 0.17
N GLY A 34 -5.60 3.63 0.40
CA GLY A 34 -4.60 4.39 1.12
C GLY A 34 -4.30 3.79 2.49
N GLN A 35 -3.02 3.58 2.76
CA GLN A 35 -2.52 3.02 4.02
C GLN A 35 -1.77 4.10 4.79
N LEU A 36 -2.01 4.15 6.09
CA LEU A 36 -1.38 5.09 7.01
C LEU A 36 -0.69 4.31 8.13
N SER A 37 -0.16 5.04 9.11
CA SER A 37 0.50 4.47 10.27
C SER A 37 -0.54 3.95 11.26
N VAL A 38 -1.14 2.81 10.95
CA VAL A 38 -2.23 2.21 11.72
C VAL A 38 -1.82 0.80 12.16
N ASN A 39 -2.12 0.44 13.40
CA ASN A 39 -1.84 -0.91 13.90
C ASN A 39 -2.94 -1.90 13.50
N ARG A 40 -2.79 -3.16 13.90
CA ARG A 40 -3.75 -4.22 13.54
C ARG A 40 -5.13 -4.03 14.15
N LYS A 41 -5.24 -3.24 15.22
CA LYS A 41 -6.53 -2.91 15.82
C LYS A 41 -7.25 -1.78 15.10
N GLY A 42 -6.60 -1.16 14.11
CA GLY A 42 -7.15 -0.02 13.40
C GLY A 42 -6.88 1.32 14.07
N GLU A 43 -5.98 1.34 15.05
CA GLU A 43 -5.63 2.57 15.78
C GLU A 43 -4.43 3.25 15.11
N PHE A 44 -4.51 4.58 14.97
CA PHE A 44 -3.40 5.37 14.45
C PHE A 44 -2.25 5.39 15.46
N VAL A 45 -1.04 5.19 14.97
CA VAL A 45 0.18 5.22 15.79
C VAL A 45 1.03 6.40 15.36
N LEU A 46 1.06 7.42 16.19
CA LEU A 46 1.87 8.61 15.96
C LEU A 46 3.35 8.25 16.08
N GLY A 47 4.18 8.79 15.19
CA GLY A 47 5.62 8.57 15.23
C GLY A 47 6.35 9.58 14.39
N SER A 48 7.67 9.41 14.26
CA SER A 48 8.48 10.18 13.34
C SER A 48 8.06 9.85 11.91
N ILE A 49 8.49 10.65 10.94
CA ILE A 49 8.21 10.34 9.53
C ILE A 49 8.74 8.96 9.16
N LEU A 50 9.91 8.57 9.65
CA LEU A 50 10.47 7.24 9.38
C LEU A 50 9.59 6.13 9.96
N GLU A 51 9.18 6.27 11.22
CA GLU A 51 8.32 5.29 11.89
C GLU A 51 6.96 5.16 11.20
N GLU A 52 6.34 6.29 10.87
CA GLU A 52 5.04 6.28 10.19
C GLU A 52 5.16 5.67 8.78
N THR A 53 6.25 5.98 8.08
CA THR A 53 6.50 5.43 6.74
C THR A 53 6.68 3.92 6.79
N GLU A 54 7.47 3.42 7.73
CA GLU A 54 7.69 1.98 7.89
C GLU A 54 6.37 1.26 8.18
N ARG A 55 5.53 1.83 9.03
CA ARG A 55 4.25 1.21 9.38
C ARG A 55 3.27 1.27 8.21
N ALA A 56 3.20 2.41 7.52
CA ALA A 56 2.31 2.57 6.37
C ALA A 56 2.69 1.62 5.23
N PHE A 57 3.99 1.52 4.91
CA PHE A 57 4.47 0.56 3.91
C PHE A 57 4.28 -0.88 4.37
N GLY A 58 4.49 -1.16 5.65
CA GLY A 58 4.22 -2.48 6.21
C GLY A 58 2.78 -2.90 5.98
N ASN A 59 1.83 -1.98 6.20
CA ASN A 59 0.42 -2.22 5.94
C ASN A 59 0.17 -2.42 4.44
N PHE A 60 0.75 -1.58 3.61
CA PHE A 60 0.62 -1.68 2.15
C PHE A 60 1.10 -3.05 1.64
N PHE A 61 2.29 -3.47 2.05
CA PHE A 61 2.83 -4.76 1.65
C PHE A 61 2.00 -5.93 2.19
N ALA A 62 1.46 -5.80 3.40
CA ALA A 62 0.59 -6.84 3.96
C ALA A 62 -0.69 -6.99 3.13
N VAL A 63 -1.28 -5.89 2.68
CA VAL A 63 -2.47 -5.93 1.82
C VAL A 63 -2.13 -6.58 0.48
N ILE A 64 -1.00 -6.24 -0.12
CA ILE A 64 -0.52 -6.84 -1.37
C ILE A 64 -0.42 -8.36 -1.21
N GLU A 65 0.23 -8.81 -0.13
CA GLU A 65 0.43 -10.25 0.12
C GLU A 65 -0.90 -10.96 0.37
N LYS A 66 -1.75 -10.38 1.21
CA LYS A 66 -3.07 -10.98 1.51
C LYS A 66 -4.00 -11.00 0.30
N SER A 67 -3.73 -10.17 -0.68
CA SER A 67 -4.48 -10.14 -1.94
C SER A 67 -3.96 -11.15 -2.96
N GLY A 68 -2.89 -11.89 -2.64
CA GLY A 68 -2.31 -12.90 -3.52
C GLY A 68 -1.26 -12.37 -4.48
N PHE A 69 -0.71 -11.21 -4.21
CA PHE A 69 0.31 -10.57 -5.04
C PHE A 69 1.63 -10.50 -4.26
N THR A 70 2.71 -10.20 -4.96
CA THR A 70 4.02 -10.02 -4.33
C THR A 70 4.48 -8.57 -4.53
N LYS A 71 5.50 -8.19 -3.78
CA LYS A 71 6.10 -6.87 -3.89
C LYS A 71 6.57 -6.57 -5.32
N GLU A 72 7.04 -7.60 -6.03
CA GLU A 72 7.52 -7.46 -7.40
C GLU A 72 6.40 -7.16 -8.40
N ASP A 73 5.15 -7.44 -8.02
CA ASP A 73 3.99 -7.14 -8.86
C ASP A 73 3.58 -5.67 -8.80
N ILE A 74 4.11 -4.90 -7.83
CA ILE A 74 3.73 -3.49 -7.65
C ILE A 74 4.29 -2.68 -8.81
N VAL A 75 3.40 -1.99 -9.54
CA VAL A 75 3.76 -1.20 -10.72
C VAL A 75 3.57 0.29 -10.52
N PHE A 76 2.78 0.69 -9.55
CA PHE A 76 2.50 2.10 -9.28
C PHE A 76 2.30 2.35 -7.80
N ILE A 77 2.89 3.42 -7.29
CA ILE A 77 2.72 3.87 -5.91
C ILE A 77 2.44 5.38 -5.90
N ASP A 78 1.45 5.78 -5.12
CA ASP A 78 1.07 7.17 -4.90
C ASP A 78 1.34 7.51 -3.45
N ILE A 79 2.13 8.55 -3.21
CA ILE A 79 2.50 8.97 -1.86
C ILE A 79 2.03 10.40 -1.61
N ALA A 80 1.19 10.57 -0.61
CA ALA A 80 0.75 11.88 -0.13
C ALA A 80 1.49 12.20 1.17
N PHE A 81 2.08 13.39 1.24
CA PHE A 81 2.77 13.90 2.43
C PHE A 81 1.99 15.04 3.05
N ASN A 82 2.04 15.13 4.36
CA ASN A 82 1.61 16.34 5.06
C ASN A 82 2.66 17.47 4.88
N ASP A 83 3.93 17.10 4.72
CA ASP A 83 5.03 18.04 4.51
C ASP A 83 6.06 17.42 3.56
N LEU A 84 6.25 18.01 2.37
CA LEU A 84 7.20 17.51 1.38
C LEU A 84 8.66 17.54 1.85
N LYS A 85 8.96 18.28 2.93
CA LYS A 85 10.30 18.26 3.52
C LYS A 85 10.71 16.86 3.96
N ASP A 86 9.73 15.99 4.21
CA ASP A 86 9.96 14.62 4.65
C ASP A 86 10.36 13.68 3.50
N GLN A 87 10.20 14.11 2.24
CA GLN A 87 10.46 13.26 1.08
C GLN A 87 11.86 12.63 1.05
N PRO A 88 12.95 13.36 1.33
CA PRO A 88 14.29 12.76 1.27
C PRO A 88 14.47 11.56 2.21
N ILE A 89 13.88 11.62 3.41
CA ILE A 89 13.94 10.52 4.37
C ILE A 89 13.19 9.31 3.83
N VAL A 90 12.00 9.55 3.25
CA VAL A 90 11.17 8.49 2.69
C VAL A 90 11.82 7.89 1.44
N ASP A 91 12.44 8.72 0.60
CA ASP A 91 13.12 8.23 -0.60
C ASP A 91 14.27 7.28 -0.27
N GLN A 92 15.00 7.55 0.81
CA GLN A 92 16.07 6.67 1.26
C GLN A 92 15.53 5.30 1.63
N LEU A 93 14.45 5.25 2.41
CA LEU A 93 13.79 3.99 2.79
C LEU A 93 13.17 3.31 1.58
N TYR A 94 12.52 4.08 0.71
CA TYR A 94 11.88 3.57 -0.50
C TYR A 94 12.89 2.86 -1.41
N SER A 95 14.09 3.41 -1.53
CA SER A 95 15.15 2.81 -2.36
C SER A 95 15.58 1.43 -1.86
N GLU A 96 15.36 1.14 -0.58
CA GLU A 96 15.66 -0.16 0.00
C GLU A 96 14.54 -1.18 -0.26
N TYR A 97 13.31 -0.70 -0.47
CA TYR A 97 12.17 -1.59 -0.70
C TYR A 97 12.17 -2.20 -2.11
N PHE A 98 12.70 -1.51 -3.10
CA PHE A 98 12.62 -1.93 -4.50
C PHE A 98 13.98 -1.92 -5.17
N GLU A 99 14.23 -2.96 -5.96
CA GLU A 99 15.45 -3.06 -6.76
C GLU A 99 15.53 -1.90 -7.76
N GLU A 100 16.72 -1.37 -7.99
CA GLU A 100 16.93 -0.18 -8.81
C GLU A 100 16.28 -0.25 -10.19
N ASN A 101 16.33 -1.40 -10.83
CA ASN A 101 15.80 -1.58 -12.19
C ASN A 101 14.35 -2.07 -12.23
N LYS A 102 13.70 -2.18 -11.06
CA LYS A 102 12.32 -2.68 -10.96
C LYS A 102 11.45 -1.79 -10.06
N ARG A 103 11.81 -0.53 -9.96
CA ARG A 103 11.04 0.40 -9.13
C ARG A 103 9.71 0.75 -9.79
N PRO A 104 8.61 0.78 -9.02
CA PRO A 104 7.31 1.19 -9.54
C PRO A 104 7.34 2.62 -10.06
N ALA A 105 6.45 2.93 -10.99
CA ALA A 105 6.15 4.32 -11.30
C ALA A 105 5.53 4.96 -10.04
N ARG A 106 5.75 6.26 -9.84
CA ARG A 106 5.36 6.89 -8.57
C ARG A 106 4.91 8.33 -8.76
N THR A 107 3.90 8.74 -7.97
CA THR A 107 3.56 10.14 -7.78
C THR A 107 3.80 10.53 -6.32
N VAL A 108 4.23 11.76 -6.10
CA VAL A 108 4.48 12.34 -4.78
C VAL A 108 3.93 13.75 -4.75
N TYR A 109 3.23 14.12 -3.70
CA TYR A 109 2.66 15.45 -3.54
C TYR A 109 2.37 15.75 -2.07
N GLN A 110 2.17 17.03 -1.78
CA GLN A 110 1.81 17.49 -0.45
C GLN A 110 0.31 17.75 -0.40
N VAL A 111 -0.31 17.38 0.71
CA VAL A 111 -1.72 17.70 0.98
C VAL A 111 -1.80 18.53 2.25
N GLU A 112 -2.92 19.25 2.40
CA GLU A 112 -3.13 20.10 3.57
C GLU A 112 -3.20 19.30 4.86
N SER A 113 -3.88 18.15 4.82
CA SER A 113 -3.98 17.26 5.97
C SER A 113 -4.27 15.84 5.54
N LEU A 114 -3.93 14.90 6.40
CA LEU A 114 -4.21 13.48 6.21
C LEU A 114 -5.06 12.98 7.38
N PRO A 115 -5.80 11.88 7.20
CA PRO A 115 -6.56 11.28 8.30
C PRO A 115 -5.69 11.09 9.54
N PHE A 116 -6.26 11.29 10.71
CA PHE A 116 -5.61 11.14 12.02
C PHE A 116 -4.44 12.10 12.28
N GLY A 117 -4.26 13.11 11.43
CA GLY A 117 -3.07 13.95 11.52
C GLY A 117 -1.80 13.25 11.06
N GLY A 118 -1.95 12.24 10.21
CA GLY A 118 -0.81 11.46 9.71
C GLY A 118 0.15 12.27 8.87
N LYS A 119 1.38 11.79 8.80
CA LYS A 119 2.46 12.44 8.02
C LYS A 119 2.56 11.92 6.60
N ILE A 120 2.06 10.70 6.36
CA ILE A 120 2.20 10.03 5.06
C ILE A 120 1.03 9.08 4.83
N LYS A 121 0.60 9.00 3.56
CA LYS A 121 -0.39 8.02 3.12
C LYS A 121 0.13 7.38 1.83
N ILE A 122 0.00 6.06 1.73
CA ILE A 122 0.52 5.27 0.60
C ILE A 122 -0.60 4.46 0.00
N MET A 123 -0.76 4.55 -1.32
CA MET A 123 -1.66 3.69 -2.07
C MET A 123 -0.96 3.23 -3.34
N GLY A 124 -1.50 2.25 -4.03
CA GLY A 124 -0.87 1.79 -5.25
C GLY A 124 -1.60 0.65 -5.92
N THR A 125 -0.97 0.17 -7.00
CA THR A 125 -1.53 -0.86 -7.87
C THR A 125 -0.48 -1.92 -8.14
N ALA A 126 -0.88 -3.19 -8.07
CA ALA A 126 -0.06 -4.33 -8.45
C ALA A 126 -0.69 -5.03 -9.65
N VAL A 127 0.14 -5.62 -10.49
CA VAL A 127 -0.29 -6.34 -11.68
C VAL A 127 0.50 -7.63 -11.79
N LYS A 128 -0.20 -8.75 -11.97
CA LYS A 128 0.42 -10.05 -12.24
C LYS A 128 0.48 -10.29 -13.74
N ASP A 129 1.53 -10.95 -14.16
CA ASP A 129 1.60 -11.42 -15.54
C ASP A 129 0.52 -12.46 -15.78
N LYS A 130 -0.07 -12.47 -16.96
CA LYS A 130 -1.12 -13.42 -17.33
C LYS A 130 -0.63 -14.87 -17.24
N LEU A 131 0.64 -15.11 -17.53
CA LEU A 131 1.23 -16.43 -17.43
C LEU A 131 1.22 -16.98 -16.02
N GLU A 132 1.51 -16.11 -15.02
CA GLU A 132 1.46 -16.49 -13.61
C GLU A 132 0.04 -16.88 -13.18
N LEU A 133 -0.97 -16.14 -13.66
CA LEU A 133 -2.37 -16.45 -13.37
C LEU A 133 -2.77 -17.83 -13.92
N LEU A 134 -2.31 -18.16 -15.13
CA LEU A 134 -2.59 -19.45 -15.74
C LEU A 134 -1.93 -20.57 -14.96
N GLN A 135 -0.71 -20.38 -14.47
CA GLN A 135 0.00 -21.35 -13.65
C GLN A 135 -0.71 -21.58 -12.31
N GLU A 136 -1.22 -20.55 -11.70
CA GLU A 136 -1.96 -20.66 -10.44
C GLU A 136 -3.26 -21.46 -10.59
N ARG A 137 -3.86 -21.44 -11.77
CA ARG A 137 -5.12 -22.15 -12.04
C ARG A 137 -4.92 -23.63 -12.35
N THR A 138 -3.73 -24.01 -12.68
CA THR A 138 -3.40 -25.42 -12.97
C THR A 138 -2.83 -26.11 -11.77
#